data_15b19df2f25051797533da5376fa54ea
#
_entry.id   15b19df2f25051797533da5376fa54ea
#
_cell.length_a   1.000
_cell.length_b   1.000
_cell.length_c   1.000
_cell.angle_alpha   90.00
_cell.angle_beta   90.00
_cell.angle_gamma   90.00
#
_symmetry.space_group_name_H-M   'P 1'
#
loop_
_entity.id
_entity.type
_entity.pdbx_description
1 polymer ?
#
loop_
_entity_poly.entity_id
_entity_poly.type
_entity_poly.pdbx_seq_one_letter_code
_entity_poly.pdbx_strand_id
1 'polypeptide(L)'
;MALIAGFRLHRGGILICADRQQLTGAGKHSVEKIDRFSLSSSSYVVAGTGSSPILANALPQIRQSLQEAEKKGKDLRAEHQSIIGAALRPLHEEMIWGRSDEIERGISLIVAASFGEHKGEITTALYGNYGDTLYPANAYLCEGTGRDLAYYLTDKLYSGVYFSLPNRTKAIVQAGFIFRGVREAVSGIGLETDMVLLSGTERGFRIIPYSVVERLDQELSQIQAGIQMAWSQGLKIPEWLKSESPDSDLENLPEPYL
;
A
#
# COMPACT_ATOMS: atom_id res chain seq x y z
N MET A 1 3.72 -14.87 -4.95
CA MET A 1 4.39 -14.06 -3.90
C MET A 1 4.21 -12.61 -4.28
N ALA A 2 3.99 -11.72 -3.35
CA ALA A 2 3.81 -10.29 -3.59
C ALA A 2 4.03 -9.51 -2.29
N LEU A 3 4.42 -8.24 -2.40
CA LEU A 3 4.42 -7.27 -1.33
C LEU A 3 3.30 -6.26 -1.58
N ILE A 4 2.50 -5.99 -0.58
CA ILE A 4 1.55 -4.88 -0.54
C ILE A 4 1.80 -4.05 0.71
N ALA A 5 1.59 -2.74 0.62
CA ALA A 5 1.73 -1.82 1.75
C ALA A 5 0.72 -0.69 1.71
N GLY A 6 0.33 -0.22 2.89
CA GLY A 6 -0.54 0.93 3.07
C GLY A 6 0.07 1.91 4.08
N PHE A 7 0.07 3.20 3.78
CA PHE A 7 0.65 4.26 4.60
C PHE A 7 -0.38 5.36 4.84
N ARG A 8 -0.66 5.69 6.09
CA ARG A 8 -1.46 6.86 6.44
C ARG A 8 -0.64 8.13 6.28
N LEU A 9 -1.27 9.17 5.77
CA LEU A 9 -0.64 10.45 5.50
C LEU A 9 -1.15 11.53 6.45
N HIS A 10 -0.36 12.56 6.58
CA HIS A 10 -0.81 13.81 7.19
C HIS A 10 -2.08 14.30 6.46
N ARG A 11 -3.02 14.88 7.18
CA ARG A 11 -4.35 15.30 6.69
C ARG A 11 -5.25 14.16 6.17
N GLY A 12 -5.05 12.95 6.68
CA GLY A 12 -5.99 11.84 6.51
C GLY A 12 -5.93 11.10 5.18
N GLY A 13 -4.99 11.37 4.27
CA GLY A 13 -4.80 10.56 3.06
C GLY A 13 -4.25 9.17 3.37
N ILE A 14 -4.35 8.24 2.43
CA ILE A 14 -3.75 6.90 2.51
C ILE A 14 -3.12 6.57 1.17
N LEU A 15 -1.84 6.19 1.19
CA LEU A 15 -1.12 5.66 0.04
C LEU A 15 -1.13 4.13 0.10
N ILE A 16 -1.63 3.47 -0.95
CA ILE A 16 -1.58 2.02 -1.12
C ILE A 16 -0.59 1.70 -2.23
N CYS A 17 0.29 0.73 -1.96
CA CYS A 17 1.32 0.27 -2.89
C CYS A 17 1.24 -1.26 -3.04
N ALA A 18 1.51 -1.75 -4.24
CA ALA A 18 1.62 -3.19 -4.52
C ALA A 18 2.65 -3.45 -5.61
N ASP A 19 3.42 -4.51 -5.48
CA ASP A 19 4.23 -4.99 -6.60
C ASP A 19 3.32 -5.65 -7.66
N ARG A 20 3.72 -5.61 -8.94
CA ARG A 20 2.93 -6.17 -10.04
C ARG A 20 3.29 -7.61 -10.39
N GLN A 21 4.27 -8.21 -9.73
CA GLN A 21 4.72 -9.55 -10.09
C GLN A 21 3.80 -10.64 -9.57
N GLN A 22 3.42 -11.54 -10.45
CA GLN A 22 2.81 -12.83 -10.13
C GLN A 22 3.72 -13.95 -10.62
N LEU A 23 4.00 -14.91 -9.73
CA LEU A 23 4.69 -16.15 -10.06
C LEU A 23 3.64 -17.24 -10.33
N THR A 24 3.72 -17.86 -11.50
CA THR A 24 2.93 -19.04 -11.86
C THR A 24 3.88 -20.16 -12.29
N GLY A 25 3.41 -21.39 -12.35
CA GLY A 25 4.21 -22.50 -12.93
C GLY A 25 4.69 -22.24 -14.36
N ALA A 26 4.05 -21.32 -15.09
CA ALA A 26 4.41 -20.92 -16.45
C ALA A 26 5.39 -19.72 -16.52
N GLY A 27 5.76 -19.12 -15.36
CA GLY A 27 6.71 -18.01 -15.32
C GLY A 27 6.24 -16.80 -14.51
N LYS A 28 6.87 -15.64 -14.78
CA LYS A 28 6.58 -14.35 -14.15
C LYS A 28 5.63 -13.55 -15.05
N HIS A 29 4.57 -13.04 -14.46
CA HIS A 29 3.59 -12.18 -15.15
C HIS A 29 3.38 -10.90 -14.38
N SER A 30 3.11 -9.78 -15.07
CA SER A 30 2.70 -8.53 -14.47
C SER A 30 1.18 -8.54 -14.28
N VAL A 31 0.71 -8.34 -13.05
CA VAL A 31 -0.72 -8.36 -12.70
C VAL A 31 -1.03 -7.20 -11.77
N GLU A 32 -2.13 -6.49 -12.06
CA GLU A 32 -2.66 -5.47 -11.16
C GLU A 32 -3.23 -6.14 -9.88
N LYS A 33 -2.76 -5.71 -8.71
CA LYS A 33 -3.14 -6.24 -7.39
C LYS A 33 -3.93 -5.26 -6.55
N ILE A 34 -4.21 -4.09 -7.10
CA ILE A 34 -4.96 -3.03 -6.45
C ILE A 34 -6.30 -2.88 -7.17
N ASP A 35 -7.38 -3.23 -6.49
CA ASP A 35 -8.72 -2.87 -6.91
C ASP A 35 -9.13 -1.52 -6.32
N ARG A 36 -9.85 -0.71 -7.08
CA ARG A 36 -10.29 0.61 -6.68
C ARG A 36 -11.68 0.90 -7.21
N PHE A 37 -12.54 1.42 -6.36
CA PHE A 37 -13.90 1.78 -6.74
C PHE A 37 -14.46 2.86 -5.83
N SER A 38 -15.40 3.62 -6.35
CA SER A 38 -16.16 4.62 -5.62
C SER A 38 -17.64 4.24 -5.59
N LEU A 39 -18.25 4.48 -4.46
CA LEU A 39 -19.67 4.42 -4.21
C LEU A 39 -20.20 5.85 -4.04
N SER A 40 -21.50 6.02 -3.81
CA SER A 40 -22.07 7.37 -3.66
C SER A 40 -21.61 8.08 -2.39
N SER A 41 -21.31 7.33 -1.33
CA SER A 41 -20.92 7.89 -0.03
C SER A 41 -19.47 7.58 0.38
N SER A 42 -18.76 6.72 -0.36
CA SER A 42 -17.43 6.23 0.03
C SER A 42 -16.56 5.86 -1.17
N SER A 43 -15.26 5.80 -0.97
CA SER A 43 -14.30 5.28 -1.95
C SER A 43 -13.38 4.27 -1.28
N TYR A 44 -13.01 3.24 -2.02
CA TYR A 44 -12.17 2.14 -1.54
C TYR A 44 -11.00 1.90 -2.46
N VAL A 45 -9.86 1.56 -1.86
CA VAL A 45 -8.69 1.00 -2.53
C VAL A 45 -8.32 -0.26 -1.76
N VAL A 46 -8.31 -1.41 -2.45
CA VAL A 46 -8.06 -2.73 -1.85
C VAL A 46 -6.88 -3.35 -2.56
N ALA A 47 -5.80 -3.60 -1.84
CA ALA A 47 -4.66 -4.37 -2.34
C ALA A 47 -4.70 -5.79 -1.77
N GLY A 48 -4.30 -6.78 -2.58
CA GLY A 48 -4.31 -8.19 -2.18
C GLY A 48 -3.03 -8.93 -2.54
N THR A 49 -2.62 -9.85 -1.65
CA THR A 49 -1.51 -10.80 -1.88
C THR A 49 -1.90 -12.19 -1.40
N GLY A 50 -1.27 -13.23 -1.93
CA GLY A 50 -1.55 -14.63 -1.63
C GLY A 50 -2.06 -15.40 -2.83
N SER A 51 -3.00 -16.32 -2.63
CA SER A 51 -3.57 -17.17 -3.67
C SER A 51 -4.35 -16.36 -4.72
N SER A 52 -3.83 -16.30 -5.95
CA SER A 52 -4.44 -15.52 -7.03
C SER A 52 -5.86 -15.95 -7.39
N PRO A 53 -6.21 -17.25 -7.45
CA PRO A 53 -7.58 -17.67 -7.71
C PRO A 53 -8.55 -17.20 -6.62
N ILE A 54 -8.11 -17.19 -5.35
CA ILE A 54 -8.95 -16.75 -4.23
C ILE A 54 -9.08 -15.22 -4.26
N LEU A 55 -8.00 -14.48 -4.52
CA LEU A 55 -8.06 -13.02 -4.69
C LEU A 55 -8.96 -12.59 -5.85
N ALA A 56 -8.93 -13.31 -6.97
CA ALA A 56 -9.80 -13.04 -8.12
C ALA A 56 -11.30 -13.16 -7.78
N ASN A 57 -11.64 -13.94 -6.75
CA ASN A 57 -13.01 -14.04 -6.23
C ASN A 57 -13.26 -13.02 -5.10
N ALA A 58 -12.28 -12.81 -4.21
CA ALA A 58 -12.44 -11.95 -3.04
C ALA A 58 -12.70 -10.48 -3.41
N LEU A 59 -11.92 -9.91 -4.32
CA LEU A 59 -12.02 -8.49 -4.68
C LEU A 59 -13.39 -8.12 -5.28
N PRO A 60 -13.93 -8.86 -6.28
CA PRO A 60 -15.28 -8.61 -6.78
C PRO A 60 -16.38 -8.80 -5.72
N GLN A 61 -16.26 -9.81 -4.85
CA GLN A 61 -17.24 -10.05 -3.79
C GLN A 61 -17.27 -8.91 -2.77
N ILE A 62 -16.12 -8.40 -2.35
CA ILE A 62 -16.02 -7.22 -1.48
C ILE A 62 -16.76 -6.03 -2.12
N ARG A 63 -16.43 -5.73 -3.39
CA ARG A 63 -17.06 -4.63 -4.12
C ARG A 63 -18.58 -4.79 -4.20
N GLN A 64 -19.05 -5.97 -4.62
CA GLN A 64 -20.48 -6.27 -4.74
C GLN A 64 -21.19 -6.14 -3.39
N SER A 65 -20.63 -6.70 -2.32
CA SER A 65 -21.25 -6.63 -0.99
C SER A 65 -21.39 -5.21 -0.47
N LEU A 66 -20.39 -4.34 -0.69
CA LEU A 66 -20.46 -2.94 -0.32
C LEU A 66 -21.47 -2.17 -1.18
N GLN A 67 -21.56 -2.45 -2.48
CA GLN A 67 -22.57 -1.86 -3.38
C GLN A 67 -23.99 -2.24 -2.98
N GLU A 68 -24.21 -3.51 -2.64
CA GLU A 68 -25.51 -4.00 -2.19
C GLU A 68 -25.90 -3.41 -0.84
N ALA A 69 -24.95 -3.27 0.08
CA ALA A 69 -25.17 -2.63 1.37
C ALA A 69 -25.56 -1.16 1.22
N GLU A 70 -24.88 -0.42 0.34
CA GLU A 70 -25.23 0.97 0.04
C GLU A 70 -26.62 1.10 -0.58
N LYS A 71 -26.98 0.24 -1.55
CA LYS A 71 -28.32 0.19 -2.13
C LYS A 71 -29.43 -0.09 -1.10
N LYS A 72 -29.09 -0.84 -0.04
CA LYS A 72 -30.01 -1.13 1.09
C LYS A 72 -29.99 -0.01 2.15
N GLY A 73 -29.31 1.10 1.91
CA GLY A 73 -29.24 2.25 2.82
C GLY A 73 -28.43 2.03 4.09
N LYS A 74 -27.50 1.07 4.10
CA LYS A 74 -26.64 0.83 5.26
C LYS A 74 -25.61 1.95 5.42
N ASP A 75 -25.27 2.27 6.66
CA ASP A 75 -24.18 3.18 6.98
C ASP A 75 -22.83 2.49 6.77
N LEU A 76 -22.25 2.70 5.58
CA LEU A 76 -20.94 2.11 5.25
C LEU A 76 -19.82 2.58 6.17
N ARG A 77 -19.92 3.79 6.75
CA ARG A 77 -18.90 4.26 7.69
C ARG A 77 -18.85 3.41 8.95
N ALA A 78 -20.00 2.97 9.45
CA ALA A 78 -20.10 2.13 10.64
C ALA A 78 -19.97 0.64 10.33
N GLU A 79 -20.48 0.18 9.17
CA GLU A 79 -20.67 -1.25 8.90
C GLU A 79 -19.68 -1.88 7.92
N HIS A 80 -18.83 -1.10 7.20
CA HIS A 80 -17.99 -1.65 6.12
C HIS A 80 -17.10 -2.82 6.56
N GLN A 81 -16.56 -2.82 7.78
CA GLN A 81 -15.73 -3.93 8.26
C GLN A 81 -16.51 -5.23 8.35
N SER A 82 -17.72 -5.19 8.92
CA SER A 82 -18.58 -6.37 9.03
C SER A 82 -19.06 -6.85 7.67
N ILE A 83 -19.32 -5.93 6.73
CA ILE A 83 -19.73 -6.26 5.36
C ILE A 83 -18.60 -6.95 4.61
N ILE A 84 -17.38 -6.42 4.69
CA ILE A 84 -16.20 -7.02 4.06
C ILE A 84 -15.90 -8.38 4.70
N GLY A 85 -15.93 -8.49 6.03
CA GLY A 85 -15.74 -9.76 6.72
C GLY A 85 -16.78 -10.82 6.30
N ALA A 86 -18.05 -10.45 6.21
CA ALA A 86 -19.10 -11.32 5.73
C ALA A 86 -18.90 -11.78 4.27
N ALA A 87 -18.32 -10.91 3.42
CA ALA A 87 -17.96 -11.27 2.05
C ALA A 87 -16.78 -12.25 1.97
N LEU A 88 -15.83 -12.14 2.89
CA LEU A 88 -14.64 -13.00 2.92
C LEU A 88 -14.90 -14.36 3.56
N ARG A 89 -15.84 -14.45 4.50
CA ARG A 89 -16.11 -15.67 5.29
C ARG A 89 -16.35 -16.91 4.44
N PRO A 90 -17.23 -16.92 3.43
CA PRO A 90 -17.46 -18.11 2.60
C PRO A 90 -16.19 -18.58 1.88
N LEU A 91 -15.35 -17.63 1.41
CA LEU A 91 -14.09 -17.98 0.75
C LEU A 91 -13.11 -18.64 1.70
N HIS A 92 -13.01 -18.17 2.95
CA HIS A 92 -12.16 -18.77 3.96
C HIS A 92 -12.68 -20.16 4.37
N GLU A 93 -13.98 -20.31 4.62
CA GLU A 93 -14.60 -21.58 5.00
C GLU A 93 -14.51 -22.63 3.90
N GLU A 94 -14.74 -22.28 2.65
CA GLU A 94 -14.80 -23.22 1.54
C GLU A 94 -13.42 -23.52 0.93
N MET A 95 -12.53 -22.51 0.87
CA MET A 95 -11.33 -22.59 0.06
C MET A 95 -10.02 -22.57 0.84
N ILE A 96 -10.01 -22.14 2.09
CA ILE A 96 -8.78 -21.94 2.87
C ILE A 96 -8.77 -22.83 4.11
N TRP A 97 -9.70 -22.65 5.05
CA TRP A 97 -9.65 -23.27 6.37
C TRP A 97 -9.75 -24.79 6.33
N GLY A 98 -8.94 -25.45 7.17
CA GLY A 98 -8.93 -26.91 7.29
C GLY A 98 -8.33 -27.64 6.09
N ARG A 99 -7.70 -26.92 5.15
CA ARG A 99 -6.99 -27.54 4.03
C ARG A 99 -5.54 -27.82 4.39
N SER A 100 -4.98 -28.90 3.84
CA SER A 100 -3.55 -29.24 4.06
C SER A 100 -2.58 -28.18 3.51
N ASP A 101 -3.03 -27.38 2.55
CA ASP A 101 -2.32 -26.26 1.89
C ASP A 101 -2.85 -24.89 2.31
N GLU A 102 -3.41 -24.78 3.53
CA GLU A 102 -4.04 -23.54 4.04
C GLU A 102 -3.12 -22.31 3.95
N ILE A 103 -1.83 -22.48 4.29
CA ILE A 103 -0.85 -21.39 4.21
C ILE A 103 -0.65 -20.92 2.76
N GLU A 104 -0.60 -21.87 1.80
CA GLU A 104 -0.42 -21.54 0.37
C GLU A 104 -1.67 -20.89 -0.22
N ARG A 105 -2.84 -21.22 0.32
CA ARG A 105 -4.14 -20.66 -0.06
C ARG A 105 -4.46 -19.35 0.63
N GLY A 106 -3.75 -19.01 1.69
CA GLY A 106 -3.98 -17.79 2.45
C GLY A 106 -3.96 -16.54 1.57
N ILE A 107 -4.80 -15.57 1.93
CA ILE A 107 -4.80 -14.23 1.33
C ILE A 107 -4.63 -13.20 2.42
N SER A 108 -3.85 -12.16 2.10
CA SER A 108 -3.76 -10.94 2.91
C SER A 108 -4.27 -9.76 2.08
N LEU A 109 -5.06 -8.92 2.72
CA LEU A 109 -5.62 -7.72 2.13
C LEU A 109 -5.19 -6.48 2.91
N ILE A 110 -5.00 -5.38 2.20
CA ILE A 110 -4.94 -4.04 2.78
C ILE A 110 -6.10 -3.25 2.18
N VAL A 111 -6.98 -2.75 3.05
CA VAL A 111 -8.17 -1.99 2.66
C VAL A 111 -8.01 -0.56 3.13
N ALA A 112 -8.02 0.39 2.19
CA ALA A 112 -8.15 1.80 2.48
C ALA A 112 -9.56 2.25 2.10
N ALA A 113 -10.22 2.96 3.00
CA ALA A 113 -11.56 3.51 2.78
C ALA A 113 -11.58 5.01 3.08
N SER A 114 -12.33 5.78 2.29
CA SER A 114 -12.70 7.15 2.61
C SER A 114 -14.22 7.29 2.59
N PHE A 115 -14.75 7.99 3.58
CA PHE A 115 -16.18 8.23 3.76
C PHE A 115 -16.45 9.70 3.57
N GLY A 116 -17.55 10.01 2.89
CA GLY A 116 -17.96 11.37 2.58
C GLY A 116 -18.10 12.27 3.79
N GLU A 117 -18.18 13.55 3.54
CA GLU A 117 -18.23 14.59 4.56
C GLU A 117 -19.27 14.32 5.64
N HIS A 118 -18.80 14.21 6.86
CA HIS A 118 -19.62 14.36 8.05
C HIS A 118 -19.09 15.56 8.81
N LYS A 119 -19.90 16.58 8.99
CA LYS A 119 -19.51 17.87 9.61
C LYS A 119 -18.32 18.57 8.92
N GLY A 120 -18.22 18.44 7.58
CA GLY A 120 -17.14 19.08 6.80
C GLY A 120 -15.82 18.31 6.74
N GLU A 121 -15.76 17.10 7.33
CA GLU A 121 -14.53 16.30 7.34
C GLU A 121 -14.70 14.96 6.62
N ILE A 122 -13.72 14.61 5.78
CA ILE A 122 -13.59 13.28 5.20
C ILE A 122 -12.87 12.39 6.22
N THR A 123 -13.49 11.25 6.51
CA THR A 123 -12.88 10.24 7.38
C THR A 123 -12.22 9.18 6.53
N THR A 124 -10.98 8.83 6.83
CA THR A 124 -10.28 7.72 6.17
C THR A 124 -9.89 6.65 7.16
N ALA A 125 -9.83 5.41 6.69
CA ALA A 125 -9.48 4.28 7.50
C ALA A 125 -8.59 3.30 6.71
N LEU A 126 -7.61 2.71 7.39
CA LEU A 126 -6.69 1.72 6.85
C LEU A 126 -6.83 0.44 7.67
N TYR A 127 -7.01 -0.69 7.01
CA TYR A 127 -7.18 -2.00 7.61
C TYR A 127 -6.30 -3.05 6.93
N GLY A 128 -5.85 -4.02 7.74
CA GLY A 128 -5.44 -5.35 7.28
C GLY A 128 -6.52 -6.38 7.57
N ASN A 129 -6.32 -7.62 7.13
CA ASN A 129 -7.20 -8.72 7.50
C ASN A 129 -6.43 -9.86 8.17
N TYR A 130 -7.13 -10.56 9.05
CA TYR A 130 -6.76 -11.88 9.54
C TYR A 130 -7.96 -12.81 9.32
N GLY A 131 -7.84 -13.72 8.37
CA GLY A 131 -8.99 -14.47 7.89
C GLY A 131 -10.08 -13.54 7.35
N ASP A 132 -11.29 -13.69 7.83
CA ASP A 132 -12.45 -12.86 7.49
C ASP A 132 -12.58 -11.57 8.32
N THR A 133 -11.66 -11.33 9.26
CA THR A 133 -11.75 -10.21 10.19
C THR A 133 -10.79 -9.07 9.77
N LEU A 134 -11.32 -7.86 9.68
CA LEU A 134 -10.50 -6.65 9.47
C LEU A 134 -10.02 -6.08 10.80
N TYR A 135 -8.75 -5.66 10.84
CA TYR A 135 -8.17 -4.94 11.96
C TYR A 135 -7.61 -3.58 11.53
N PRO A 136 -7.79 -2.52 12.33
CA PRO A 136 -7.34 -1.18 11.96
C PRO A 136 -5.82 -1.03 12.07
N ALA A 137 -5.24 -0.22 11.18
CA ALA A 137 -3.85 0.20 11.23
C ALA A 137 -3.74 1.71 11.49
N ASN A 138 -2.88 2.10 12.43
CA ASN A 138 -2.77 3.49 12.88
C ASN A 138 -1.83 4.34 12.01
N ALA A 139 -0.77 3.76 11.46
CA ALA A 139 0.22 4.49 10.68
C ALA A 139 0.51 3.81 9.32
N TYR A 140 0.85 2.54 9.33
CA TYR A 140 1.18 1.77 8.12
C TYR A 140 0.90 0.29 8.33
N LEU A 141 0.88 -0.43 7.22
CA LEU A 141 0.68 -1.88 7.14
C LEU A 141 1.48 -2.43 5.97
N CYS A 142 2.14 -3.57 6.18
CA CYS A 142 2.83 -4.29 5.12
C CYS A 142 2.42 -5.76 5.18
N GLU A 143 2.07 -6.35 4.04
CA GLU A 143 1.63 -7.74 3.96
C GLU A 143 2.27 -8.46 2.78
N GLY A 144 2.40 -9.77 2.90
CA GLY A 144 2.93 -10.64 1.87
C GLY A 144 4.43 -10.94 2.01
N THR A 145 5.03 -11.34 0.89
CA THR A 145 6.45 -11.74 0.87
C THR A 145 7.35 -10.54 1.15
N GLY A 146 8.26 -10.69 2.10
CA GLY A 146 9.18 -9.62 2.49
C GLY A 146 8.59 -8.59 3.45
N ARG A 147 7.39 -8.85 4.01
CA ARG A 147 6.72 -7.95 4.95
C ARG A 147 7.59 -7.57 6.13
N ASP A 148 8.35 -8.51 6.70
CA ASP A 148 9.17 -8.27 7.89
C ASP A 148 10.30 -7.28 7.59
N LEU A 149 10.93 -7.39 6.41
CA LEU A 149 11.90 -6.40 5.94
C LEU A 149 11.23 -5.06 5.62
N ALA A 150 10.04 -5.07 5.02
CA ALA A 150 9.28 -3.85 4.77
C ALA A 150 8.92 -3.13 6.09
N TYR A 151 8.49 -3.85 7.12
CA TYR A 151 8.28 -3.30 8.46
C TYR A 151 9.57 -2.71 9.04
N TYR A 152 10.68 -3.45 9.00
CA TYR A 152 11.96 -2.97 9.48
C TYR A 152 12.40 -1.67 8.79
N LEU A 153 12.32 -1.61 7.46
CA LEU A 153 12.66 -0.41 6.70
C LEU A 153 11.71 0.75 7.02
N THR A 154 10.42 0.47 7.15
CA THR A 154 9.40 1.47 7.52
C THR A 154 9.68 2.03 8.91
N ASP A 155 9.94 1.18 9.90
CA ASP A 155 10.29 1.61 11.25
C ASP A 155 11.52 2.50 11.27
N LYS A 156 12.55 2.18 10.48
CA LYS A 156 13.76 3.00 10.36
C LYS A 156 13.49 4.38 9.77
N LEU A 157 12.58 4.47 8.80
CA LEU A 157 12.22 5.75 8.18
C LEU A 157 11.27 6.59 9.04
N TYR A 158 10.42 5.94 9.85
CA TYR A 158 9.44 6.59 10.71
C TYR A 158 9.93 6.84 12.14
N SER A 159 10.96 6.14 12.61
CA SER A 159 11.47 6.23 13.99
C SER A 159 12.32 7.48 14.29
N GLY A 160 12.57 8.33 13.30
CA GLY A 160 13.25 9.61 13.47
C GLY A 160 12.33 10.66 14.09
N VAL A 161 12.53 10.94 15.38
CA VAL A 161 12.13 12.18 16.09
C VAL A 161 10.76 12.77 15.71
N TYR A 162 9.74 12.45 16.52
CA TYR A 162 8.34 12.90 16.38
C TYR A 162 7.52 12.15 15.32
N PHE A 163 6.62 11.33 15.79
CA PHE A 163 5.58 10.58 15.07
C PHE A 163 4.61 11.51 14.31
N SER A 164 5.11 12.23 13.30
CA SER A 164 4.25 12.92 12.37
C SER A 164 4.07 12.05 11.13
N LEU A 165 2.81 11.77 10.78
CA LEU A 165 2.50 11.10 9.53
C LEU A 165 3.13 11.87 8.35
N PRO A 166 3.73 11.20 7.37
CA PRO A 166 4.39 11.86 6.25
C PRO A 166 3.37 12.63 5.39
N ASN A 167 3.81 13.68 4.75
CA ASN A 167 3.05 14.27 3.65
C ASN A 167 3.06 13.32 2.43
N ARG A 168 2.30 13.66 1.40
CA ARG A 168 2.14 12.81 0.20
C ARG A 168 3.46 12.50 -0.49
N THR A 169 4.27 13.51 -0.76
CA THR A 169 5.56 13.37 -1.47
C THR A 169 6.51 12.47 -0.69
N LYS A 170 6.68 12.75 0.61
CA LYS A 170 7.53 11.95 1.50
C LYS A 170 7.08 10.49 1.55
N ALA A 171 5.78 10.24 1.62
CA ALA A 171 5.25 8.87 1.63
C ALA A 171 5.52 8.11 0.32
N ILE A 172 5.39 8.77 -0.84
CA ILE A 172 5.71 8.16 -2.14
C ILE A 172 7.20 7.79 -2.21
N VAL A 173 8.09 8.71 -1.80
CA VAL A 173 9.55 8.45 -1.76
C VAL A 173 9.88 7.32 -0.79
N GLN A 174 9.30 7.33 0.41
CA GLN A 174 9.51 6.27 1.41
C GLN A 174 9.00 4.92 0.91
N ALA A 175 7.82 4.87 0.31
CA ALA A 175 7.28 3.65 -0.30
C ALA A 175 8.20 3.12 -1.41
N GLY A 176 8.67 3.99 -2.31
CA GLY A 176 9.64 3.62 -3.35
C GLY A 176 10.91 3.01 -2.76
N PHE A 177 11.47 3.62 -1.73
CA PHE A 177 12.66 3.11 -1.03
C PHE A 177 12.41 1.75 -0.38
N ILE A 178 11.26 1.57 0.30
CA ILE A 178 10.90 0.31 0.96
C ILE A 178 10.74 -0.80 -0.08
N PHE A 179 9.94 -0.57 -1.14
CA PHE A 179 9.71 -1.57 -2.18
C PHE A 179 11.00 -1.95 -2.89
N ARG A 180 11.87 -0.97 -3.17
CA ARG A 180 13.19 -1.22 -3.74
C ARG A 180 14.06 -2.06 -2.82
N GLY A 181 14.20 -1.68 -1.54
CA GLY A 181 15.02 -2.41 -0.58
C GLY A 181 14.55 -3.86 -0.38
N VAL A 182 13.23 -4.08 -0.34
CA VAL A 182 12.67 -5.45 -0.25
C VAL A 182 12.94 -6.24 -1.53
N ARG A 183 12.77 -5.63 -2.70
CA ARG A 183 13.02 -6.27 -4.01
C ARG A 183 14.48 -6.72 -4.19
N GLU A 184 15.41 -5.93 -3.68
CA GLU A 184 16.85 -6.26 -3.76
C GLU A 184 17.24 -7.41 -2.82
N ALA A 185 16.55 -7.55 -1.69
CA ALA A 185 16.88 -8.54 -0.66
C ALA A 185 16.03 -9.82 -0.75
N VAL A 186 14.83 -9.76 -1.33
CA VAL A 186 13.85 -10.84 -1.31
C VAL A 186 13.50 -11.25 -2.74
N SER A 187 13.76 -12.51 -3.07
CA SER A 187 13.39 -13.06 -4.38
C SER A 187 11.87 -13.13 -4.55
N GLY A 188 11.39 -12.87 -5.75
CA GLY A 188 9.96 -13.00 -6.09
C GLY A 188 9.13 -11.73 -5.92
N ILE A 189 9.75 -10.61 -5.53
CA ILE A 189 9.13 -9.28 -5.60
C ILE A 189 9.32 -8.67 -6.99
N GLY A 190 8.26 -8.07 -7.53
CA GLY A 190 8.26 -7.50 -8.89
C GLY A 190 9.08 -6.22 -9.02
N LEU A 191 9.53 -5.96 -10.25
CA LEU A 191 10.23 -4.72 -10.58
C LEU A 191 9.30 -3.51 -10.59
N GLU A 192 8.04 -3.72 -10.98
CA GLU A 192 7.04 -2.67 -11.09
C GLU A 192 6.24 -2.55 -9.79
N THR A 193 5.94 -1.33 -9.39
CA THR A 193 5.12 -1.03 -8.22
C THR A 193 3.97 -0.12 -8.62
N ASP A 194 2.74 -0.53 -8.33
CA ASP A 194 1.57 0.33 -8.42
C ASP A 194 1.42 1.14 -7.14
N MET A 195 1.07 2.40 -7.29
CA MET A 195 0.78 3.31 -6.17
C MET A 195 -0.55 4.02 -6.39
N VAL A 196 -1.42 3.98 -5.41
CA VAL A 196 -2.74 4.63 -5.43
C VAL A 196 -2.91 5.45 -4.17
N LEU A 197 -3.20 6.72 -4.34
CA LEU A 197 -3.49 7.66 -3.27
C LEU A 197 -5.00 7.77 -3.07
N LEU A 198 -5.49 7.42 -1.89
CA LEU A 198 -6.83 7.76 -1.44
C LEU A 198 -6.77 9.12 -0.74
N SER A 199 -7.57 10.08 -1.21
CA SER A 199 -7.53 11.44 -0.66
C SER A 199 -8.18 11.52 0.73
N GLY A 200 -7.62 12.34 1.60
CA GLY A 200 -8.20 12.69 2.90
C GLY A 200 -8.94 14.02 2.89
N THR A 201 -8.92 14.76 1.78
CA THR A 201 -9.53 16.10 1.68
C THR A 201 -10.63 16.19 0.63
N GLU A 202 -10.70 15.24 -0.28
CA GLU A 202 -11.70 15.14 -1.34
C GLU A 202 -12.08 13.67 -1.56
N ARG A 203 -13.24 13.42 -2.13
CA ARG A 203 -13.64 12.05 -2.46
C ARG A 203 -12.82 11.50 -3.61
N GLY A 204 -12.53 10.20 -3.55
CA GLY A 204 -11.91 9.48 -4.63
C GLY A 204 -10.46 9.12 -4.36
N PHE A 205 -9.85 8.63 -5.41
CA PHE A 205 -8.46 8.18 -5.39
C PHE A 205 -7.73 8.72 -6.62
N ARG A 206 -6.41 8.79 -6.51
CA ARG A 206 -5.52 9.17 -7.60
C ARG A 206 -4.50 8.08 -7.83
N ILE A 207 -4.37 7.64 -9.06
CA ILE A 207 -3.31 6.71 -9.46
C ILE A 207 -2.03 7.54 -9.65
N ILE A 208 -0.95 7.12 -9.03
CA ILE A 208 0.37 7.68 -9.31
C ILE A 208 0.86 7.08 -10.63
N PRO A 209 1.16 7.90 -11.65
CA PRO A 209 1.59 7.38 -12.94
C PRO A 209 2.83 6.48 -12.82
N TYR A 210 2.84 5.38 -13.56
CA TYR A 210 3.98 4.46 -13.56
C TYR A 210 5.30 5.17 -13.89
N SER A 211 5.30 6.13 -14.82
CA SER A 211 6.48 6.92 -15.18
C SER A 211 7.07 7.70 -14.00
N VAL A 212 6.23 8.13 -13.05
CA VAL A 212 6.69 8.79 -11.81
C VAL A 212 7.37 7.79 -10.89
N VAL A 213 6.76 6.62 -10.72
CA VAL A 213 7.31 5.54 -9.87
C VAL A 213 8.63 5.00 -10.46
N GLU A 214 8.68 4.79 -11.77
CA GLU A 214 9.88 4.35 -12.47
C GLU A 214 11.02 5.35 -12.37
N ARG A 215 10.74 6.64 -12.56
CA ARG A 215 11.73 7.70 -12.39
C ARG A 215 12.25 7.75 -10.96
N LEU A 216 11.38 7.65 -9.98
CA LEU A 216 11.76 7.57 -8.57
C LEU A 216 12.70 6.38 -8.30
N ASP A 217 12.38 5.21 -8.86
CA ASP A 217 13.24 4.02 -8.73
C ASP A 217 14.62 4.23 -9.36
N GLN A 218 14.70 4.90 -10.51
CA GLN A 218 15.96 5.27 -11.15
C GLN A 218 16.79 6.24 -10.29
N GLU A 219 16.16 7.27 -9.74
CA GLU A 219 16.83 8.26 -8.86
C GLU A 219 17.35 7.58 -7.56
N LEU A 220 16.55 6.72 -6.93
CA LEU A 220 16.98 5.93 -5.77
C LEU A 220 18.15 5.00 -6.12
N SER A 221 18.16 4.41 -7.32
CA SER A 221 19.28 3.62 -7.84
C SER A 221 20.58 4.41 -7.91
N GLN A 222 20.52 5.63 -8.45
CA GLN A 222 21.68 6.50 -8.58
C GLN A 222 22.25 6.91 -7.22
N ILE A 223 21.38 7.23 -6.26
CA ILE A 223 21.77 7.57 -4.89
C ILE A 223 22.48 6.37 -4.24
N GLN A 224 21.92 5.18 -4.36
CA GLN A 224 22.50 3.97 -3.79
C GLN A 224 23.87 3.63 -4.41
N ALA A 225 23.98 3.74 -5.74
CA ALA A 225 25.25 3.55 -6.45
C ALA A 225 26.31 4.57 -6.00
N GLY A 226 25.90 5.83 -5.81
CA GLY A 226 26.77 6.88 -5.29
C GLY A 226 27.29 6.58 -3.87
N ILE A 227 26.42 6.08 -2.97
CA ILE A 227 26.79 5.68 -1.61
C ILE A 227 27.79 4.50 -1.65
N GLN A 228 27.52 3.47 -2.47
CA GLN A 228 28.40 2.32 -2.63
C GLN A 228 29.79 2.73 -3.17
N MET A 229 29.80 3.64 -4.16
CA MET A 229 31.04 4.18 -4.72
C MET A 229 31.81 4.98 -3.67
N ALA A 230 31.16 5.82 -2.89
CA ALA A 230 31.77 6.59 -1.81
C ALA A 230 32.40 5.67 -0.76
N TRP A 231 31.75 4.58 -0.39
CA TRP A 231 32.29 3.58 0.55
C TRP A 231 33.49 2.82 -0.03
N SER A 232 33.39 2.36 -1.29
CA SER A 232 34.45 1.58 -1.95
C SER A 232 35.73 2.39 -2.16
N GLN A 233 35.60 3.71 -2.35
CA GLN A 233 36.71 4.62 -2.60
C GLN A 233 37.23 5.30 -1.33
N GLY A 234 36.64 5.00 -0.16
CA GLY A 234 37.03 5.65 1.11
C GLY A 234 36.73 7.16 1.13
N LEU A 235 35.88 7.63 0.24
CA LEU A 235 35.50 9.03 0.17
C LEU A 235 34.72 9.46 1.41
N LYS A 236 35.01 10.66 1.92
CA LYS A 236 34.23 11.27 2.99
C LYS A 236 32.80 11.49 2.48
N ILE A 237 31.82 11.25 3.35
CA ILE A 237 30.42 11.55 3.09
C ILE A 237 30.29 12.96 2.51
N PRO A 238 29.68 13.15 1.33
CA PRO A 238 29.50 14.47 0.72
C PRO A 238 28.86 15.47 1.69
N GLU A 239 29.27 16.72 1.64
CA GLU A 239 28.76 17.73 2.59
C GLU A 239 27.26 18.00 2.53
N TRP A 240 26.64 17.78 1.37
CA TRP A 240 25.19 17.89 1.22
C TRP A 240 24.41 16.82 2.01
N LEU A 241 25.01 15.66 2.33
CA LEU A 241 24.44 14.68 3.25
C LEU A 241 24.58 15.07 4.73
N LYS A 242 25.41 16.08 5.01
CA LYS A 242 25.61 16.59 6.37
C LYS A 242 24.71 17.79 6.71
N SER A 243 24.03 18.37 5.73
CA SER A 243 23.12 19.49 5.97
C SER A 243 21.87 19.00 6.67
N GLU A 244 21.66 19.42 7.89
CA GLU A 244 20.54 19.08 8.77
C GLU A 244 19.22 19.80 8.38
N SER A 245 19.03 20.21 7.15
CA SER A 245 17.80 20.86 6.73
C SER A 245 17.05 20.04 5.67
N PRO A 246 16.21 19.07 6.07
CA PRO A 246 15.41 18.28 5.12
C PRO A 246 14.15 18.98 4.62
N ASP A 247 13.75 20.11 5.21
CA ASP A 247 12.37 20.60 5.06
C ASP A 247 12.15 21.68 3.99
N SER A 248 13.20 22.31 3.47
CA SER A 248 13.02 23.44 2.54
C SER A 248 12.97 23.09 1.05
N ASP A 249 13.59 21.97 0.64
CA ASP A 249 13.77 21.68 -0.78
C ASP A 249 12.73 20.72 -1.37
N LEU A 250 12.04 19.92 -0.52
CA LEU A 250 10.99 19.00 -0.98
C LEU A 250 9.62 19.67 -1.14
N GLU A 251 9.39 20.82 -0.49
CA GLU A 251 8.18 21.63 -0.72
C GLU A 251 8.19 22.35 -2.07
N ASN A 252 9.36 22.48 -2.69
CA ASN A 252 9.58 23.19 -3.95
C ASN A 252 9.76 22.27 -5.17
N LEU A 253 9.36 21.00 -5.08
CA LEU A 253 9.29 20.18 -6.28
C LEU A 253 8.26 20.78 -7.24
N PRO A 254 8.63 21.02 -8.51
CA PRO A 254 7.74 21.65 -9.48
C PRO A 254 6.45 20.84 -9.65
N GLU A 255 5.32 21.52 -9.76
CA GLU A 255 3.96 20.97 -9.87
C GLU A 255 3.73 19.79 -10.83
N PRO A 256 4.54 19.51 -11.86
CA PRO A 256 4.33 18.30 -12.69
C PRO A 256 4.53 16.98 -11.92
N TYR A 257 5.00 17.02 -10.69
CA TYR A 257 5.19 15.84 -9.84
C TYR A 257 4.10 15.66 -8.78
N LEU A 258 3.11 16.54 -8.76
CA LEU A 258 2.01 16.53 -7.81
C LEU A 258 0.73 16.00 -8.47
#